data_eda6aa13927b5342785b779044aec8f2
#
_entry.id   eda6aa13927b5342785b779044aec8f2
#
_cell.length_a   1.000
_cell.length_b   1.000
_cell.length_c   1.000
_cell.angle_alpha   90.00
_cell.angle_beta   90.00
_cell.angle_gamma   90.00
#
_symmetry.space_group_name_H-M   'P 1'
#
loop_
_entity.id
_entity.type
_entity.pdbx_description
1 polymer ?
#
loop_
_entity_poly.entity_id
_entity_poly.type
_entity_poly.pdbx_seq_one_letter_code
_entity_poly.pdbx_strand_id
1 'polypeptide(L)'
;MYRKQVLLEKLKEAAASVLPISLIVLTICFVLVPVDTGLMLSFVLATAMLILGMGLFTLGAEMSMSKIGNYMGAKLTKSRRLGLILIVSFLLGVAITVAEPDLQVLAANVPEIDKTVLILTVSVGVGIFLMLCMVRILFGISLRLLLIVFYALVFLAAFLSDQGILAVAFDSGGVTTGPMTVPFIMALGVGVASIRSDENAKADSFGLVGLCSMGRSRRFCCWARSTRRSPRRRRARRPPPSPIPSRWAGTICTPSRNT
;
A
#
# COMPACT_ATOMS: atom_id res chain seq x y z
N MET A 1 31.82 -3.12 10.66
CA MET A 1 31.32 -1.74 10.80
C MET A 1 30.15 -1.40 9.86
N TYR A 2 30.21 -1.75 8.60
CA TYR A 2 29.16 -1.48 7.58
C TYR A 2 27.73 -1.93 7.98
N ARG A 3 27.55 -3.13 8.55
CA ARG A 3 26.21 -3.63 8.98
C ARG A 3 25.55 -2.78 10.07
N LYS A 4 26.32 -2.25 11.01
CA LYS A 4 25.77 -1.42 12.11
C LYS A 4 25.32 -0.05 11.58
N GLN A 5 26.02 0.51 10.63
CA GLN A 5 25.68 1.80 10.02
C GLN A 5 24.37 1.71 9.22
N VAL A 6 24.20 0.67 8.41
CA VAL A 6 22.96 0.45 7.64
C VAL A 6 21.75 0.23 8.54
N LEU A 7 21.91 -0.54 9.63
CA LEU A 7 20.84 -0.73 10.61
C LEU A 7 20.45 0.59 11.28
N LEU A 8 21.45 1.38 11.71
CA LEU A 8 21.21 2.66 12.37
C LEU A 8 20.52 3.67 11.43
N GLU A 9 20.90 3.66 10.15
CA GLU A 9 20.30 4.48 9.11
C GLU A 9 18.82 4.13 8.90
N LYS A 10 18.47 2.83 8.82
CA LYS A 10 17.09 2.38 8.68
C LYS A 10 16.24 2.64 9.93
N LEU A 11 16.83 2.51 11.12
CA LEU A 11 16.15 2.90 12.37
C LEU A 11 15.90 4.41 12.42
N LYS A 12 16.86 5.23 11.97
CA LYS A 12 16.70 6.68 11.90
C LYS A 12 15.62 7.08 10.88
N GLU A 13 15.56 6.41 9.74
CA GLU A 13 14.52 6.59 8.72
C GLU A 13 13.12 6.24 9.28
N ALA A 14 12.99 5.09 9.95
CA ALA A 14 11.77 4.69 10.62
C ALA A 14 11.35 5.68 11.72
N ALA A 15 12.29 6.14 12.54
CA ALA A 15 12.03 7.16 13.56
C ALA A 15 11.58 8.49 12.94
N ALA A 16 12.24 8.93 11.88
CA ALA A 16 11.87 10.17 11.18
C ALA A 16 10.45 10.13 10.59
N SER A 17 9.97 8.95 10.21
CA SER A 17 8.61 8.76 9.68
C SER A 17 7.56 8.69 10.79
N VAL A 18 7.85 8.01 11.90
CA VAL A 18 6.89 7.73 12.97
C VAL A 18 6.80 8.86 14.00
N LEU A 19 7.94 9.46 14.39
CA LEU A 19 8.00 10.46 15.46
C LEU A 19 7.12 11.70 15.22
N PRO A 20 7.07 12.32 14.03
CA PRO A 20 6.24 13.50 13.83
C PRO A 20 4.76 13.23 14.08
N ILE A 21 4.26 12.09 13.58
CA ILE A 21 2.86 11.70 13.75
C ILE A 21 2.56 11.38 15.21
N SER A 22 3.44 10.61 15.86
CA SER A 22 3.30 10.28 17.28
C SER A 22 3.34 11.50 18.18
N LEU A 23 4.17 12.49 17.86
CA LEU A 23 4.25 13.75 18.60
C LEU A 23 2.95 14.56 18.46
N ILE A 24 2.37 14.63 17.26
CA ILE A 24 1.10 15.30 17.03
C ILE A 24 -0.02 14.63 17.84
N VAL A 25 -0.10 13.30 17.80
CA VAL A 25 -1.11 12.54 18.56
C VAL A 25 -0.93 12.76 20.06
N LEU A 26 0.29 12.69 20.59
CA LEU A 26 0.58 12.97 22.01
C LEU A 26 0.17 14.39 22.38
N THR A 27 0.45 15.38 21.55
CA THR A 27 0.07 16.77 21.81
C THR A 27 -1.44 16.92 21.87
N ILE A 28 -2.17 16.29 20.95
CA ILE A 28 -3.64 16.32 20.95
C ILE A 28 -4.20 15.63 22.21
N CYS A 29 -3.66 14.48 22.59
CA CYS A 29 -4.08 13.75 23.78
C CYS A 29 -3.79 14.54 25.08
N PHE A 30 -2.70 15.31 25.10
CA PHE A 30 -2.34 16.10 26.29
C PHE A 30 -3.14 17.40 26.43
N VAL A 31 -3.46 18.07 25.31
CA VAL A 31 -4.08 19.41 25.30
C VAL A 31 -5.60 19.35 25.17
N LEU A 32 -6.11 18.46 24.30
CA LEU A 32 -7.52 18.48 23.90
C LEU A 32 -8.36 17.35 24.49
N VAL A 33 -7.77 16.19 24.77
CA VAL A 33 -8.49 15.02 25.23
C VAL A 33 -7.86 14.52 26.52
N PRO A 34 -8.58 14.54 27.66
CA PRO A 34 -8.07 13.96 28.92
C PRO A 34 -8.02 12.43 28.78
N VAL A 35 -6.86 11.91 28.51
CA VAL A 35 -6.59 10.47 28.34
C VAL A 35 -5.95 9.93 29.62
N ASP A 36 -6.33 8.72 30.01
CA ASP A 36 -5.75 8.04 31.17
C ASP A 36 -4.23 7.84 30.99
N THR A 37 -3.48 8.06 32.07
CA THR A 37 -2.01 8.00 32.10
C THR A 37 -1.49 6.63 31.63
N GLY A 38 -2.21 5.54 31.97
CA GLY A 38 -1.87 4.18 31.54
C GLY A 38 -1.93 4.00 30.03
N LEU A 39 -2.92 4.63 29.37
CA LEU A 39 -3.08 4.58 27.92
C LEU A 39 -2.00 5.41 27.21
N MET A 40 -1.63 6.57 27.77
CA MET A 40 -0.51 7.38 27.24
C MET A 40 0.82 6.63 27.31
N LEU A 41 1.11 5.96 28.44
CA LEU A 41 2.33 5.17 28.59
C LEU A 41 2.36 4.01 27.59
N SER A 42 1.23 3.32 27.42
CA SER A 42 1.09 2.24 26.43
C SER A 42 1.32 2.74 25.02
N PHE A 43 0.84 3.93 24.68
CA PHE A 43 1.06 4.55 23.36
C PHE A 43 2.55 4.85 23.11
N VAL A 44 3.26 5.39 24.10
CA VAL A 44 4.71 5.67 23.99
C VAL A 44 5.52 4.38 23.80
N LEU A 45 5.21 3.34 24.59
CA LEU A 45 5.84 2.02 24.43
C LEU A 45 5.55 1.40 23.07
N ALA A 46 4.30 1.46 22.61
CA ALA A 46 3.91 0.98 21.29
C ALA A 46 4.63 1.73 20.15
N THR A 47 4.81 3.05 20.29
CA THR A 47 5.57 3.87 19.34
C THR A 47 7.03 3.42 19.26
N ALA A 48 7.68 3.18 20.41
CA ALA A 48 9.05 2.69 20.44
C ALA A 48 9.19 1.30 19.77
N MET A 49 8.26 0.39 20.08
CA MET A 49 8.20 -0.94 19.45
C MET A 49 7.93 -0.85 17.94
N LEU A 50 7.08 0.08 17.52
CA LEU A 50 6.78 0.32 16.11
C LEU A 50 8.03 0.78 15.35
N ILE A 51 8.80 1.72 15.89
CA ILE A 51 10.04 2.21 15.26
C ILE A 51 11.05 1.08 15.09
N LEU A 52 11.24 0.27 16.13
CA LEU A 52 12.15 -0.89 16.08
C LEU A 52 11.66 -1.93 15.06
N GLY A 53 10.39 -2.31 15.13
CA GLY A 53 9.78 -3.29 14.24
C GLY A 53 9.83 -2.85 12.77
N MET A 54 9.44 -1.61 12.48
CA MET A 54 9.48 -1.05 11.15
C MET A 54 10.90 -0.96 10.58
N GLY A 55 11.87 -0.50 11.38
CA GLY A 55 13.26 -0.41 10.95
C GLY A 55 13.88 -1.78 10.61
N LEU A 56 13.65 -2.80 11.44
CA LEU A 56 14.12 -4.17 11.20
C LEU A 56 13.42 -4.82 10.01
N PHE A 57 12.10 -4.65 9.91
CA PHE A 57 11.29 -5.18 8.82
C PHE A 57 11.72 -4.59 7.47
N THR A 58 11.83 -3.27 7.38
CA THR A 58 12.22 -2.56 6.15
C THR A 58 13.63 -2.99 5.70
N LEU A 59 14.57 -3.09 6.63
CA LEU A 59 15.92 -3.58 6.33
C LEU A 59 15.90 -5.01 5.77
N GLY A 60 15.17 -5.91 6.42
CA GLY A 60 15.06 -7.31 5.99
C GLY A 60 14.38 -7.45 4.62
N ALA A 61 13.28 -6.72 4.43
CA ALA A 61 12.53 -6.70 3.18
C ALA A 61 13.39 -6.17 2.02
N GLU A 62 14.05 -5.02 2.19
CA GLU A 62 14.89 -4.43 1.15
C GLU A 62 16.04 -5.35 0.74
N MET A 63 16.72 -5.95 1.71
CA MET A 63 17.85 -6.86 1.44
C MET A 63 17.41 -8.14 0.73
N SER A 64 16.26 -8.71 1.08
CA SER A 64 15.75 -9.95 0.50
C SER A 64 15.10 -9.70 -0.86
N MET A 65 14.21 -8.72 -0.93
CA MET A 65 13.43 -8.44 -2.15
C MET A 65 14.29 -7.93 -3.30
N SER A 66 15.33 -7.11 -3.01
CA SER A 66 16.29 -6.68 -4.02
C SER A 66 17.07 -7.85 -4.63
N LYS A 67 17.49 -8.82 -3.81
CA LYS A 67 18.18 -10.01 -4.31
C LYS A 67 17.27 -10.88 -5.17
N ILE A 68 16.05 -11.14 -4.69
CA ILE A 68 15.07 -11.93 -5.41
C ILE A 68 14.71 -11.25 -6.73
N GLY A 69 14.43 -9.94 -6.72
CA GLY A 69 14.09 -9.16 -7.90
C GLY A 69 15.18 -9.19 -8.97
N ASN A 70 16.44 -8.98 -8.59
CA ASN A 70 17.60 -9.06 -9.49
C ASN A 70 17.76 -10.46 -10.10
N TYR A 71 17.65 -11.50 -9.26
CA TYR A 71 17.79 -12.89 -9.73
C TYR A 71 16.67 -13.27 -10.70
N MET A 72 15.43 -12.92 -10.36
CA MET A 72 14.27 -13.17 -11.21
C MET A 72 14.34 -12.37 -12.51
N GLY A 73 14.74 -11.10 -12.46
CA GLY A 73 14.93 -10.27 -13.64
C GLY A 73 15.96 -10.86 -14.60
N ALA A 74 17.12 -11.26 -14.10
CA ALA A 74 18.17 -11.89 -14.89
C ALA A 74 17.75 -13.25 -15.49
N LYS A 75 17.01 -14.07 -14.74
CA LYS A 75 16.47 -15.36 -15.22
C LYS A 75 15.40 -15.19 -16.29
N LEU A 76 14.45 -14.28 -16.06
CA LEU A 76 13.37 -14.01 -17.00
C LEU A 76 13.90 -13.60 -18.36
N THR A 77 14.94 -12.79 -18.37
CA THR A 77 15.51 -12.29 -19.62
C THR A 77 16.28 -13.32 -20.40
N LYS A 78 16.95 -14.25 -19.71
CA LYS A 78 17.64 -15.39 -20.37
C LYS A 78 16.65 -16.29 -21.11
N SER A 79 15.39 -16.35 -20.70
CA SER A 79 14.36 -17.23 -21.28
C SER A 79 13.99 -16.89 -22.73
N ARG A 80 14.19 -15.65 -23.19
CA ARG A 80 13.82 -15.14 -24.53
C ARG A 80 12.37 -15.42 -24.98
N ARG A 81 11.52 -16.00 -24.12
CA ARG A 81 10.11 -16.31 -24.39
C ARG A 81 9.22 -15.23 -23.80
N LEU A 82 8.70 -14.34 -24.65
CA LEU A 82 7.82 -13.22 -24.23
C LEU A 82 6.65 -13.69 -23.35
N GLY A 83 5.95 -14.74 -23.77
CA GLY A 83 4.81 -15.26 -23.00
C GLY A 83 5.17 -15.69 -21.58
N LEU A 84 6.31 -16.34 -21.39
CA LEU A 84 6.78 -16.75 -20.07
C LEU A 84 7.14 -15.55 -19.21
N ILE A 85 7.82 -14.55 -19.77
CA ILE A 85 8.16 -13.30 -19.06
C ILE A 85 6.88 -12.61 -18.56
N LEU A 86 5.86 -12.51 -19.40
CA LEU A 86 4.60 -11.85 -19.06
C LEU A 86 3.83 -12.59 -17.95
N ILE A 87 3.69 -13.91 -18.08
CA ILE A 87 2.97 -14.74 -17.09
C ILE A 87 3.69 -14.71 -15.73
N VAL A 88 5.00 -14.90 -15.73
CA VAL A 88 5.78 -14.90 -14.47
C VAL A 88 5.76 -13.51 -13.83
N SER A 89 5.90 -12.43 -14.60
CA SER A 89 5.79 -11.06 -14.07
C SER A 89 4.42 -10.78 -13.47
N PHE A 90 3.34 -11.25 -14.12
CA PHE A 90 2.00 -11.14 -13.57
C PHE A 90 1.87 -11.88 -12.23
N LEU A 91 2.29 -13.14 -12.17
CA LEU A 91 2.22 -13.96 -10.95
C LEU A 91 3.06 -13.36 -9.81
N LEU A 92 4.27 -12.88 -10.12
CA LEU A 92 5.13 -12.21 -9.16
C LEU A 92 4.50 -10.93 -8.62
N GLY A 93 3.92 -10.10 -9.50
CA GLY A 93 3.21 -8.89 -9.08
C GLY A 93 2.04 -9.19 -8.15
N VAL A 94 1.25 -10.21 -8.45
CA VAL A 94 0.15 -10.67 -7.58
C VAL A 94 0.70 -11.18 -6.24
N ALA A 95 1.67 -12.08 -6.26
CA ALA A 95 2.19 -12.72 -5.05
C ALA A 95 2.80 -11.71 -4.07
N ILE A 96 3.60 -10.77 -4.55
CA ILE A 96 4.24 -9.76 -3.70
C ILE A 96 3.20 -8.79 -3.12
N THR A 97 2.22 -8.40 -3.93
CA THR A 97 1.17 -7.48 -3.45
C THR A 97 0.25 -8.15 -2.42
N VAL A 98 -0.06 -9.43 -2.55
CA VAL A 98 -0.81 -10.19 -1.52
C VAL A 98 -0.01 -10.27 -0.22
N ALA A 99 1.32 -10.42 -0.32
CA ALA A 99 2.20 -10.51 0.83
C ALA A 99 2.47 -9.15 1.53
N GLU A 100 2.08 -8.02 0.92
CA GLU A 100 2.32 -6.68 1.45
C GLU A 100 1.52 -6.44 2.73
N PRO A 101 2.16 -6.20 3.90
CA PRO A 101 1.46 -6.00 5.16
C PRO A 101 0.62 -4.74 5.19
N ASP A 102 1.06 -3.66 4.54
CA ASP A 102 0.34 -2.39 4.49
C ASP A 102 -1.01 -2.53 3.78
N LEU A 103 -1.10 -3.38 2.74
CA LEU A 103 -2.35 -3.68 2.07
C LEU A 103 -3.31 -4.47 2.97
N GLN A 104 -2.78 -5.34 3.81
CA GLN A 104 -3.60 -6.11 4.75
C GLN A 104 -4.17 -5.21 5.85
N VAL A 105 -3.40 -4.24 6.33
CA VAL A 105 -3.84 -3.23 7.30
C VAL A 105 -4.90 -2.33 6.68
N LEU A 106 -4.69 -1.84 5.46
CA LEU A 106 -5.70 -1.05 4.74
C LEU A 106 -7.01 -1.83 4.61
N ALA A 107 -6.94 -3.09 4.19
CA ALA A 107 -8.10 -3.94 4.00
C ALA A 107 -8.86 -4.22 5.32
N ALA A 108 -8.16 -4.25 6.45
CA ALA A 108 -8.78 -4.41 7.77
C ALA A 108 -9.50 -3.14 8.24
N ASN A 109 -9.02 -1.94 7.82
CA ASN A 109 -9.58 -0.66 8.21
C ASN A 109 -10.76 -0.18 7.33
N VAL A 110 -11.11 -0.91 6.27
CA VAL A 110 -12.25 -0.59 5.39
C VAL A 110 -13.37 -1.62 5.56
N PRO A 111 -14.26 -1.45 6.57
CA PRO A 111 -15.27 -2.47 6.91
C PRO A 111 -16.37 -2.60 5.86
N GLU A 112 -16.50 -1.63 4.95
CA GLU A 112 -17.54 -1.65 3.90
C GLU A 112 -17.24 -2.65 2.77
N ILE A 113 -16.01 -3.15 2.68
CA ILE A 113 -15.54 -4.01 1.59
C ILE A 113 -14.96 -5.29 2.19
N ASP A 114 -15.29 -6.42 1.58
CA ASP A 114 -14.68 -7.70 1.99
C ASP A 114 -13.16 -7.65 1.82
N LYS A 115 -12.42 -7.92 2.90
CA LYS A 115 -10.95 -7.89 2.95
C LYS A 115 -10.31 -8.68 1.80
N THR A 116 -10.79 -9.90 1.55
CA THR A 116 -10.26 -10.77 0.49
C THR A 116 -10.47 -10.19 -0.90
N VAL A 117 -11.65 -9.61 -1.13
CA VAL A 117 -11.97 -9.01 -2.43
C VAL A 117 -11.10 -7.77 -2.69
N LEU A 118 -10.88 -6.93 -1.68
CA LEU A 118 -10.01 -5.78 -1.80
C LEU A 118 -8.58 -6.21 -2.13
N ILE A 119 -8.00 -7.14 -1.36
CA ILE A 119 -6.63 -7.63 -1.55
C ILE A 119 -6.48 -8.25 -2.95
N LEU A 120 -7.38 -9.12 -3.38
CA LEU A 120 -7.29 -9.76 -4.69
C LEU A 120 -7.43 -8.76 -5.84
N THR A 121 -8.39 -7.83 -5.75
CA THR A 121 -8.59 -6.82 -6.80
C THR A 121 -7.36 -5.95 -7.00
N VAL A 122 -6.77 -5.51 -5.89
CA VAL A 122 -5.56 -4.69 -5.88
C VAL A 122 -4.37 -5.47 -6.42
N SER A 123 -4.17 -6.70 -5.96
CA SER A 123 -3.04 -7.55 -6.36
C SER A 123 -3.07 -7.90 -7.84
N VAL A 124 -4.25 -8.28 -8.36
CA VAL A 124 -4.43 -8.51 -9.81
C VAL A 124 -4.18 -7.23 -10.61
N GLY A 125 -4.57 -6.08 -10.07
CA GLY A 125 -4.25 -4.77 -10.67
C GLY A 125 -2.75 -4.58 -10.82
N VAL A 126 -1.98 -4.74 -9.75
CA VAL A 126 -0.51 -4.62 -9.76
C VAL A 126 0.12 -5.65 -10.70
N GLY A 127 -0.34 -6.90 -10.67
CA GLY A 127 0.16 -7.95 -11.56
C GLY A 127 0.03 -7.58 -13.04
N ILE A 128 -1.13 -7.06 -13.47
CA ILE A 128 -1.35 -6.61 -14.86
C ILE A 128 -0.44 -5.43 -15.19
N PHE A 129 -0.30 -4.45 -14.28
CA PHE A 129 0.56 -3.31 -14.54
C PHE A 129 2.04 -3.69 -14.57
N LEU A 130 2.48 -4.64 -13.73
CA LEU A 130 3.84 -5.17 -13.80
C LEU A 130 4.09 -5.88 -15.13
N MET A 131 3.12 -6.65 -15.62
CA MET A 131 3.17 -7.25 -16.94
C MET A 131 3.29 -6.20 -18.06
N LEU A 132 2.47 -5.14 -18.02
CA LEU A 132 2.54 -4.02 -18.97
C LEU A 132 3.89 -3.29 -18.88
N CYS A 133 4.45 -3.16 -17.70
CA CYS A 133 5.78 -2.59 -17.49
C CYS A 133 6.86 -3.42 -18.17
N MET A 134 6.76 -4.76 -18.11
CA MET A 134 7.71 -5.63 -18.80
C MET A 134 7.59 -5.49 -20.34
N VAL A 135 6.37 -5.45 -20.85
CA VAL A 135 6.12 -5.15 -22.28
C VAL A 135 6.77 -3.84 -22.69
N ARG A 136 6.59 -2.79 -21.87
CA ARG A 136 7.20 -1.48 -22.14
C ARG A 136 8.72 -1.56 -22.25
N ILE A 137 9.40 -2.22 -21.28
CA ILE A 137 10.87 -2.35 -21.28
C ILE A 137 11.32 -3.11 -22.52
N LEU A 138 10.66 -4.21 -22.87
CA LEU A 138 11.01 -5.06 -24.00
C LEU A 138 10.82 -4.36 -25.36
N PHE A 139 9.76 -3.58 -25.50
CA PHE A 139 9.46 -2.86 -26.74
C PHE A 139 10.01 -1.43 -26.81
N GLY A 140 10.63 -0.94 -25.74
CA GLY A 140 11.23 0.40 -25.69
C GLY A 140 10.23 1.55 -25.71
N ILE A 141 9.00 1.34 -25.27
CA ILE A 141 7.95 2.37 -25.26
C ILE A 141 8.34 3.48 -24.27
N SER A 142 8.18 4.75 -24.67
CA SER A 142 8.52 5.88 -23.81
C SER A 142 7.67 5.92 -22.55
N LEU A 143 8.33 6.02 -21.36
CA LEU A 143 7.66 6.11 -20.07
C LEU A 143 6.73 7.31 -19.98
N ARG A 144 7.16 8.44 -20.55
CA ARG A 144 6.42 9.71 -20.50
C ARG A 144 5.03 9.58 -21.10
N LEU A 145 4.91 9.01 -22.29
CA LEU A 145 3.63 8.83 -22.97
C LEU A 145 2.71 7.90 -22.18
N LEU A 146 3.27 6.79 -21.68
CA LEU A 146 2.52 5.81 -20.91
C LEU A 146 1.97 6.42 -19.62
N LEU A 147 2.78 7.20 -18.89
CA LEU A 147 2.36 7.91 -17.69
C LEU A 147 1.24 8.90 -17.98
N ILE A 148 1.36 9.72 -19.01
CA ILE A 148 0.32 10.70 -19.39
C ILE A 148 -1.00 10.00 -19.67
N VAL A 149 -0.99 8.95 -20.49
CA VAL A 149 -2.20 8.19 -20.85
C VAL A 149 -2.85 7.57 -19.61
N PHE A 150 -2.07 6.91 -18.76
CA PHE A 150 -2.63 6.25 -17.57
C PHE A 150 -3.08 7.24 -16.51
N TYR A 151 -2.38 8.35 -16.29
CA TYR A 151 -2.85 9.39 -15.37
C TYR A 151 -4.15 10.03 -15.87
N ALA A 152 -4.25 10.35 -17.15
CA ALA A 152 -5.50 10.85 -17.73
C ALA A 152 -6.66 9.85 -17.50
N LEU A 153 -6.42 8.55 -17.68
CA LEU A 153 -7.42 7.51 -17.41
C LEU A 153 -7.77 7.40 -15.91
N VAL A 154 -6.81 7.55 -15.00
CA VAL A 154 -7.06 7.53 -13.56
C VAL A 154 -7.90 8.73 -13.14
N PHE A 155 -7.57 9.95 -13.62
CA PHE A 155 -8.36 11.14 -13.32
C PHE A 155 -9.76 11.07 -13.92
N LEU A 156 -9.91 10.56 -15.14
CA LEU A 156 -11.23 10.35 -15.75
C LEU A 156 -12.05 9.34 -14.93
N ALA A 157 -11.45 8.25 -14.48
CA ALA A 157 -12.10 7.27 -13.62
C ALA A 157 -12.45 7.86 -12.24
N ALA A 158 -11.60 8.70 -11.68
CA ALA A 158 -11.82 9.39 -10.42
C ALA A 158 -13.01 10.36 -10.51
N PHE A 159 -13.11 11.13 -11.60
CA PHE A 159 -14.23 12.05 -11.85
C PHE A 159 -15.58 11.33 -11.94
N LEU A 160 -15.57 10.09 -12.43
CA LEU A 160 -16.76 9.24 -12.56
C LEU A 160 -17.08 8.42 -11.31
N SER A 161 -16.26 8.50 -10.26
CA SER A 161 -16.37 7.68 -9.04
C SER A 161 -16.98 8.47 -7.89
N ASP A 162 -17.60 7.76 -6.95
CA ASP A 162 -18.14 8.39 -5.73
C ASP A 162 -17.04 8.75 -4.73
N GLN A 163 -17.26 9.86 -4.02
CA GLN A 163 -16.30 10.43 -3.07
C GLN A 163 -15.85 9.45 -1.97
N GLY A 164 -16.75 8.62 -1.44
CA GLY A 164 -16.42 7.66 -0.37
C GLY A 164 -15.46 6.55 -0.81
N ILE A 165 -15.52 6.15 -2.08
CA ILE A 165 -14.65 5.10 -2.64
C ILE A 165 -13.36 5.69 -3.18
N LEU A 166 -13.40 6.95 -3.60
CA LEU A 166 -12.27 7.65 -4.17
C LEU A 166 -11.09 7.72 -3.20
N ALA A 167 -11.34 8.05 -1.94
CA ALA A 167 -10.32 8.09 -0.90
C ALA A 167 -9.60 6.75 -0.75
N VAL A 168 -10.34 5.63 -0.64
CA VAL A 168 -9.77 4.29 -0.53
C VAL A 168 -9.01 3.88 -1.80
N ALA A 169 -9.49 4.30 -2.98
CA ALA A 169 -8.83 4.01 -4.26
C ALA A 169 -7.46 4.71 -4.37
N PHE A 170 -7.36 5.97 -3.95
CA PHE A 170 -6.08 6.69 -3.94
C PHE A 170 -5.14 6.17 -2.84
N ASP A 171 -5.66 5.92 -1.65
CA ASP A 171 -4.89 5.35 -0.54
C ASP A 171 -4.32 3.97 -0.90
N SER A 172 -5.13 3.10 -1.52
CA SER A 172 -4.64 1.82 -2.03
C SER A 172 -3.53 1.99 -3.07
N GLY A 173 -3.53 3.06 -3.84
CA GLY A 173 -2.43 3.43 -4.76
C GLY A 173 -1.13 3.73 -4.02
N GLY A 174 -1.20 4.47 -2.91
CA GLY A 174 -0.07 4.79 -2.03
C GLY A 174 0.55 3.56 -1.37
N VAL A 175 -0.27 2.62 -0.93
CA VAL A 175 0.17 1.35 -0.31
C VAL A 175 1.05 0.50 -1.25
N THR A 176 1.03 0.74 -2.58
CA THR A 176 1.95 0.06 -3.53
C THR A 176 3.42 0.45 -3.30
N THR A 177 3.67 1.56 -2.64
CA THR A 177 5.02 2.02 -2.31
C THR A 177 5.53 1.43 -1.00
N GLY A 178 5.05 0.26 -0.62
CA GLY A 178 5.44 -0.46 0.60
C GLY A 178 6.86 -1.02 0.56
N PRO A 179 7.38 -1.41 1.74
CA PRO A 179 8.77 -1.80 1.92
C PRO A 179 9.18 -3.09 1.20
N MET A 180 8.23 -3.92 0.77
CA MET A 180 8.51 -5.14 0.01
C MET A 180 8.40 -4.92 -1.50
N THR A 181 7.37 -4.23 -1.94
CA THR A 181 7.00 -4.11 -3.35
C THR A 181 7.99 -3.22 -4.11
N VAL A 182 8.39 -2.08 -3.55
CA VAL A 182 9.29 -1.12 -4.22
C VAL A 182 10.66 -1.71 -4.51
N PRO A 183 11.42 -2.24 -3.52
CA PRO A 183 12.76 -2.77 -3.78
C PRO A 183 12.73 -3.96 -4.74
N PHE A 184 11.67 -4.78 -4.70
CA PHE A 184 11.51 -5.87 -5.65
C PHE A 184 11.28 -5.38 -7.09
N ILE A 185 10.32 -4.49 -7.31
CA ILE A 185 9.98 -3.98 -8.65
C ILE A 185 11.18 -3.25 -9.26
N MET A 186 11.89 -2.44 -8.45
CA MET A 186 13.09 -1.75 -8.91
C MET A 186 14.19 -2.74 -9.31
N ALA A 187 14.45 -3.73 -8.47
CA ALA A 187 15.47 -4.75 -8.74
C ALA A 187 15.12 -5.62 -9.95
N LEU A 188 13.84 -6.02 -10.08
CA LEU A 188 13.34 -6.73 -11.25
C LEU A 188 13.53 -5.90 -12.53
N GLY A 189 13.19 -4.61 -12.47
CA GLY A 189 13.36 -3.68 -13.58
C GLY A 189 14.82 -3.52 -14.00
N VAL A 190 15.73 -3.34 -13.06
CA VAL A 190 17.18 -3.29 -13.32
C VAL A 190 17.67 -4.61 -13.91
N GLY A 191 17.21 -5.75 -13.35
CA GLY A 191 17.59 -7.08 -13.85
C GLY A 191 17.14 -7.33 -15.30
N VAL A 192 15.95 -6.83 -15.68
CA VAL A 192 15.44 -6.92 -17.06
C VAL A 192 16.12 -5.89 -17.98
N ALA A 193 16.30 -4.67 -17.50
CA ALA A 193 16.90 -3.60 -18.30
C ALA A 193 18.42 -3.79 -18.57
N SER A 194 19.12 -4.55 -17.71
CA SER A 194 20.55 -4.83 -17.86
C SER A 194 20.91 -5.53 -19.18
N ILE A 195 19.93 -6.06 -19.91
CA ILE A 195 20.14 -6.71 -21.20
C ILE A 195 20.19 -5.69 -22.34
N ARG A 196 19.51 -4.56 -22.18
CA ARG A 196 19.49 -3.53 -23.23
C ARG A 196 20.75 -2.69 -23.27
N SER A 197 21.66 -2.83 -22.30
CA SER A 197 22.91 -2.04 -22.22
C SER A 197 22.72 -0.50 -22.28
N ASP A 198 21.47 -0.03 -22.04
CA ASP A 198 21.11 1.39 -22.11
C ASP A 198 21.39 2.09 -20.76
N GLU A 199 21.94 3.30 -20.80
CA GLU A 199 22.18 4.15 -19.63
C GLU A 199 20.89 4.49 -18.85
N ASN A 200 19.73 4.36 -19.50
CA ASN A 200 18.42 4.67 -18.93
C ASN A 200 17.81 3.54 -18.07
N ALA A 201 18.49 2.42 -17.86
CA ALA A 201 17.97 1.27 -17.14
C ALA A 201 17.45 1.60 -15.70
N LYS A 202 18.16 2.49 -14.99
CA LYS A 202 17.77 2.94 -13.65
C LYS A 202 16.54 3.85 -13.66
N ALA A 203 16.47 4.76 -14.63
CA ALA A 203 15.32 5.66 -14.80
C ALA A 203 14.07 4.86 -15.19
N ASP A 204 14.21 3.85 -16.01
CA ASP A 204 13.15 2.93 -16.41
C ASP A 204 12.61 2.13 -15.23
N SER A 205 13.48 1.67 -14.33
CA SER A 205 13.10 0.92 -13.12
C SER A 205 12.26 1.75 -12.15
N PHE A 206 12.62 3.02 -11.94
CA PHE A 206 11.84 3.92 -11.08
C PHE A 206 10.44 4.18 -11.64
N GLY A 207 10.33 4.32 -12.96
CA GLY A 207 9.03 4.46 -13.63
C GLY A 207 8.10 3.26 -13.50
N LEU A 208 8.64 2.05 -13.27
CA LEU A 208 7.84 0.84 -13.01
C LEU A 208 6.98 0.97 -11.75
N VAL A 209 7.55 1.51 -10.67
CA VAL A 209 6.83 1.71 -9.41
C VAL A 209 5.63 2.64 -9.61
N GLY A 210 5.84 3.77 -10.31
CA GLY A 210 4.76 4.72 -10.62
C GLY A 210 3.63 4.09 -11.43
N LEU A 211 3.95 3.28 -12.44
CA LEU A 211 2.96 2.59 -13.25
C LEU A 211 2.17 1.54 -12.45
N CYS A 212 2.83 0.76 -11.61
CA CYS A 212 2.16 -0.23 -10.74
C CYS A 212 1.20 0.43 -9.75
N SER A 213 1.56 1.59 -9.21
CA SER A 213 0.71 2.39 -8.32
C SER A 213 -0.60 2.82 -9.00
N MET A 214 -0.56 3.22 -10.27
CA MET A 214 -1.76 3.61 -11.04
C MET A 214 -2.72 2.46 -11.31
N GLY A 215 -2.20 1.27 -11.55
CA GLY A 215 -3.01 0.10 -11.85
C GLY A 215 -3.99 -0.26 -10.76
N ARG A 216 -3.62 -0.01 -9.54
CA ARG A 216 -4.41 -0.26 -8.34
C ARG A 216 -5.62 0.68 -8.25
N SER A 217 -5.41 1.99 -8.40
CA SER A 217 -6.46 3.00 -8.31
C SER A 217 -7.56 2.80 -9.35
N ARG A 218 -7.20 2.48 -10.58
CA ARG A 218 -8.15 2.33 -11.68
C ARG A 218 -9.09 1.13 -11.52
N ARG A 219 -8.56 -0.03 -11.12
CA ARG A 219 -9.39 -1.25 -10.96
C ARG A 219 -10.33 -1.15 -9.79
N PHE A 220 -9.90 -0.54 -8.71
CA PHE A 220 -10.73 -0.32 -7.56
C PHE A 220 -11.94 0.57 -7.89
N CYS A 221 -11.74 1.66 -8.63
CA CYS A 221 -12.81 2.51 -9.12
C CYS A 221 -13.80 1.76 -10.03
N CYS A 222 -13.31 0.94 -10.95
CA CYS A 222 -14.15 0.15 -11.85
C CYS A 222 -14.95 -0.94 -11.12
N TRP A 223 -14.33 -1.63 -10.17
CA TRP A 223 -14.97 -2.68 -9.38
C TRP A 223 -16.05 -2.11 -8.45
N ALA A 224 -15.79 -1.02 -7.78
CA ALA A 224 -16.73 -0.36 -6.90
C ALA A 224 -17.99 0.09 -7.65
N ARG A 225 -17.86 0.49 -8.92
CA ARG A 225 -18.98 0.80 -9.80
C ARG A 225 -19.80 -0.45 -10.18
N SER A 226 -19.15 -1.60 -10.36
CA SER A 226 -19.80 -2.86 -10.70
C SER A 226 -20.62 -3.42 -9.53
N THR A 227 -20.16 -3.29 -8.30
CA THR A 227 -20.85 -3.79 -7.10
C THR A 227 -22.05 -2.97 -6.70
N ARG A 228 -22.16 -1.71 -7.14
CA ARG A 228 -23.35 -0.86 -6.90
C ARG A 228 -24.63 -1.30 -7.60
N ARG A 229 -24.57 -2.15 -8.61
CA ARG A 229 -25.78 -2.64 -9.31
C ARG A 229 -26.65 -3.59 -8.49
N SER A 230 -26.33 -3.89 -7.21
CA SER A 230 -27.17 -4.71 -6.33
C SER A 230 -27.44 -4.05 -4.98
N PRO A 231 -28.36 -3.05 -4.91
CA PRO A 231 -28.71 -2.37 -3.64
C PRO A 231 -29.46 -3.26 -2.63
N ARG A 232 -30.06 -4.36 -3.07
CA ARG A 232 -30.97 -5.18 -2.21
C ARG A 232 -30.27 -6.07 -1.19
N ARG A 233 -29.00 -6.42 -1.35
CA ARG A 233 -28.30 -7.32 -0.40
C ARG A 233 -27.64 -6.62 0.80
N ARG A 234 -27.46 -5.30 0.78
CA ARG A 234 -26.76 -4.57 1.85
C ARG A 234 -27.59 -4.29 3.11
N ARG A 235 -28.93 -4.31 3.02
CA ARG A 235 -29.78 -4.09 4.21
C ARG A 235 -29.87 -5.26 5.17
N ALA A 236 -29.52 -6.46 4.75
CA ALA A 236 -29.68 -7.69 5.55
C ALA A 236 -28.45 -8.05 6.43
N ARG A 237 -27.34 -7.34 6.34
CA ARG A 237 -26.10 -7.68 7.06
C ARG A 237 -25.57 -6.61 8.02
N ARG A 238 -26.38 -5.65 8.45
CA ARG A 238 -25.99 -4.84 9.61
C ARG A 238 -26.32 -5.65 10.86
N PRO A 239 -25.29 -6.11 11.64
CA PRO A 239 -25.57 -6.60 12.97
C PRO A 239 -26.22 -5.46 13.77
N PRO A 240 -27.16 -5.74 14.67
CA PRO A 240 -27.70 -4.72 15.54
C PRO A 240 -26.57 -4.03 16.28
N PRO A 241 -26.63 -2.70 16.54
CA PRO A 241 -25.61 -2.01 17.29
C PRO A 241 -25.47 -2.73 18.63
N SER A 242 -24.24 -3.13 18.97
CA SER A 242 -23.91 -3.73 20.26
C SER A 242 -24.40 -2.78 21.36
N PRO A 243 -25.10 -3.29 22.41
CA PRO A 243 -25.52 -2.45 23.51
C PRO A 243 -24.28 -1.78 24.11
N ILE A 244 -24.34 -0.46 24.26
CA ILE A 244 -23.31 0.35 24.89
C ILE A 244 -23.03 -0.27 26.27
N PRO A 245 -21.78 -0.61 26.62
CA PRO A 245 -21.47 -1.15 27.93
C PRO A 245 -21.98 -0.19 28.98
N SER A 246 -22.73 -0.68 29.95
CA SER A 246 -23.41 0.07 31.01
C SER A 246 -22.48 0.96 31.87
N ARG A 247 -21.18 0.86 31.66
CA ARG A 247 -20.15 1.68 32.33
C ARG A 247 -20.11 3.14 31.88
N TRP A 248 -20.72 3.50 30.74
CA TRP A 248 -20.75 4.87 30.21
C TRP A 248 -22.12 5.57 30.32
N ALA A 249 -23.13 4.86 30.76
CA ALA A 249 -24.48 5.42 30.89
C ALA A 249 -24.65 6.30 32.14
N GLY A 250 -23.70 6.35 33.05
CA GLY A 250 -23.79 7.06 34.32
C GLY A 250 -23.29 8.51 34.36
N THR A 251 -22.72 9.04 33.26
CA THR A 251 -22.02 10.34 33.31
C THR A 251 -22.69 11.46 32.50
N ILE A 252 -23.77 11.17 31.83
CA ILE A 252 -24.48 12.22 31.07
C ILE A 252 -25.94 12.29 31.51
N CYS A 253 -26.29 13.43 32.07
CA CYS A 253 -27.62 13.91 32.48
C CYS A 253 -28.11 13.56 33.88
N THR A 254 -27.72 14.39 34.85
CA THR A 254 -28.66 14.87 35.85
C THR A 254 -28.88 16.38 35.67
N PRO A 255 -30.01 16.84 35.23
CA PRO A 255 -30.36 18.28 35.35
C PRO A 255 -30.67 18.55 36.80
N SER A 256 -29.90 19.41 37.45
CA SER A 256 -30.23 19.95 38.78
C SER A 256 -31.53 20.76 38.70
N ARG A 257 -32.63 20.20 39.26
CA ARG A 257 -33.77 20.99 39.68
C ARG A 257 -33.41 21.62 41.04
N ASN A 258 -33.18 22.89 41.06
CA ASN A 258 -33.30 23.70 42.25
C ASN A 258 -34.65 24.38 42.26
N THR A 259 -35.43 24.06 43.25
CA THR A 259 -36.53 24.86 43.80
C THR A 259 -35.98 26.11 44.45
#